data_9e98b88845ed75a9d77977a2c0533744
#
_entry.id   9e98b88845ed75a9d77977a2c0533744
#
_cell.length_a   1.000
_cell.length_b   1.000
_cell.length_c   1.000
_cell.angle_alpha   90.00
_cell.angle_beta   90.00
_cell.angle_gamma   90.00
#
_symmetry.space_group_name_H-M   'P 1'
#
loop_
_entity.id
_entity.type
_entity.pdbx_description
1 polymer ?
#
loop_
_entity_poly.entity_id
_entity_poly.type
_entity_poly.pdbx_seq_one_letter_code
_entity_poly.pdbx_strand_id
1 'polypeptide(L)'
;MGKTDLRDPDVVARAHPGVRYRAFDLMEAGPDRIAAMLAEVMELFAAGALTPLPVKAFDARCAADAYRFVSAARHIGKVVLTMPDGPAGLSGGTALITGATGMAGAALARHLVARHRVPHLMLVGRRGEAAPGMAELAAELRGAGASVSVLSCDVGDRDAVAAMLAQVPARYPLRSVFHAAGVLDDAVIASLTPARXXXVLRAKVDGAWNLHELTKDLDLSAFVVFSSMAGIVGXPGQGNYAAANSFLDALAIHRHAHGLPALSVAWGMWEEPSAMTAHLEERDKARMSRAGLSALSTRQALDLLDDALLGEQPLVVGTRLDRAALAQHRAALPPLLSELAGRPARRMLEHTDMVSLTGLRARLAGMNPEQRQAELVELVCGNAAAVLGHSTADVDPGDAFSDLGFDSLTAVELRNRLKIATGLTLSPTVIFDHPTPAALAEHLGGQLTSAGPTPAAPAETAAPPDRSSRIDEVVSELQTLLTQPGLSPGDRAQLVTRLQSLLSTPPQPSGHPEFPEDAFDDDIATATDSQLFAILDDEAGP
;
A
#
# COMPACT_ATOMS: atom_id res chain seq x y z
N MET A 1 13.65 -3.46 -42.21
CA MET A 1 13.51 -4.92 -42.17
C MET A 1 12.06 -5.30 -41.77
N GLY A 2 11.09 -4.76 -42.46
CA GLY A 2 9.68 -5.12 -42.24
C GLY A 2 9.29 -6.37 -43.03
N LYS A 3 8.31 -7.08 -42.53
CA LYS A 3 7.74 -8.25 -43.23
C LYS A 3 6.42 -7.93 -43.91
N THR A 4 5.84 -6.77 -43.64
CA THR A 4 4.48 -6.41 -44.12
C THR A 4 4.52 -5.42 -45.27
N ASP A 5 5.47 -4.47 -45.30
CA ASP A 5 5.59 -3.47 -46.38
C ASP A 5 6.72 -3.89 -47.33
N LEU A 6 6.49 -4.94 -48.10
CA LEU A 6 7.48 -5.41 -49.08
C LEU A 6 7.19 -4.72 -50.44
N ARG A 7 8.17 -3.96 -50.89
CA ARG A 7 8.08 -3.20 -52.13
C ARG A 7 8.69 -3.99 -53.28
N ASP A 8 8.17 -3.77 -54.48
CA ASP A 8 8.74 -4.34 -55.69
C ASP A 8 10.08 -3.63 -56.01
N PRO A 9 11.21 -4.37 -56.10
CA PRO A 9 12.52 -3.77 -56.35
C PRO A 9 12.59 -2.96 -57.65
N ASP A 10 11.85 -3.40 -58.73
CA ASP A 10 11.86 -2.69 -60.00
C ASP A 10 11.10 -1.37 -59.91
N VAL A 11 10.02 -1.34 -59.12
CA VAL A 11 9.26 -0.11 -58.87
C VAL A 11 10.12 0.89 -58.13
N VAL A 12 10.84 0.42 -57.09
CA VAL A 12 11.76 1.29 -56.32
C VAL A 12 12.89 1.82 -57.21
N ALA A 13 13.50 0.96 -58.04
CA ALA A 13 14.57 1.36 -58.93
C ALA A 13 14.15 2.43 -59.94
N ARG A 14 12.89 2.30 -60.46
CA ARG A 14 12.35 3.31 -61.37
C ARG A 14 12.04 4.63 -60.65
N ALA A 15 11.49 4.56 -59.46
CA ALA A 15 11.13 5.75 -58.70
C ALA A 15 12.37 6.47 -58.15
N HIS A 16 13.41 5.72 -57.82
CA HIS A 16 14.66 6.26 -57.21
C HIS A 16 15.88 5.71 -57.91
N PRO A 17 16.24 6.28 -59.07
CA PRO A 17 17.39 5.78 -59.84
C PRO A 17 18.68 5.75 -58.99
N GLY A 18 19.42 4.66 -59.05
CA GLY A 18 20.66 4.44 -58.29
C GLY A 18 20.45 3.78 -56.94
N VAL A 19 19.18 3.61 -56.50
CA VAL A 19 18.88 2.92 -55.27
C VAL A 19 18.52 1.46 -55.57
N ARG A 20 19.20 0.55 -54.86
CA ARG A 20 18.86 -0.88 -54.92
C ARG A 20 18.06 -1.25 -53.67
N TYR A 21 16.90 -1.81 -53.85
CA TYR A 21 16.05 -2.29 -52.80
C TYR A 21 16.04 -3.82 -52.78
N ARG A 22 16.24 -4.37 -51.58
CA ARG A 22 16.12 -5.82 -51.41
C ARG A 22 15.54 -6.10 -50.01
N ALA A 23 14.44 -6.75 -49.96
CA ALA A 23 13.89 -7.30 -48.74
C ALA A 23 14.62 -8.62 -48.44
N PHE A 24 14.91 -8.90 -47.18
CA PHE A 24 15.55 -10.15 -46.79
C PHE A 24 15.09 -10.57 -45.40
N ASP A 25 15.03 -11.87 -45.17
CA ASP A 25 14.88 -12.46 -43.85
C ASP A 25 16.23 -13.08 -43.47
N LEU A 26 16.66 -12.85 -42.22
CA LEU A 26 17.94 -13.36 -41.74
C LEU A 26 18.02 -14.89 -41.89
N MET A 27 16.89 -15.58 -41.71
CA MET A 27 16.89 -17.05 -41.86
C MET A 27 17.27 -17.54 -43.26
N GLU A 28 17.14 -16.70 -44.28
CA GLU A 28 17.55 -17.04 -45.64
C GLU A 28 19.07 -17.27 -45.74
N ALA A 29 19.85 -16.72 -44.80
CA ALA A 29 21.32 -16.89 -44.79
C ALA A 29 21.74 -18.32 -44.43
N GLY A 30 20.89 -19.07 -43.75
CA GLY A 30 21.22 -20.43 -43.31
C GLY A 30 22.02 -20.46 -42.02
N PRO A 31 22.04 -21.60 -41.33
CA PRO A 31 22.62 -21.69 -39.99
C PRO A 31 24.12 -21.40 -39.96
N ASP A 32 24.90 -21.88 -40.93
CA ASP A 32 26.33 -21.69 -40.97
C ASP A 32 26.71 -20.21 -41.12
N ARG A 33 26.00 -19.50 -41.99
CA ARG A 33 26.25 -18.07 -42.22
C ARG A 33 25.82 -17.27 -40.97
N ILE A 34 24.70 -17.61 -40.34
CA ILE A 34 24.26 -16.97 -39.12
C ILE A 34 25.29 -17.16 -38.01
N ALA A 35 25.81 -18.39 -37.84
CA ALA A 35 26.83 -18.68 -36.84
C ALA A 35 28.12 -17.84 -37.08
N ALA A 36 28.53 -17.71 -38.33
CA ALA A 36 29.73 -16.90 -38.68
C ALA A 36 29.48 -15.41 -38.35
N MET A 37 28.31 -14.87 -38.69
CA MET A 37 27.96 -13.49 -38.37
C MET A 37 27.91 -13.22 -36.87
N LEU A 38 27.34 -14.16 -36.12
CA LEU A 38 27.28 -14.05 -34.65
C LEU A 38 28.68 -14.06 -34.04
N ALA A 39 29.57 -14.95 -34.53
CA ALA A 39 30.95 -15.01 -34.04
C ALA A 39 31.66 -13.66 -34.27
N GLU A 40 31.50 -13.08 -35.45
CA GLU A 40 32.10 -11.78 -35.78
C GLU A 40 31.55 -10.66 -34.87
N VAL A 41 30.24 -10.63 -34.65
CA VAL A 41 29.60 -9.64 -33.76
C VAL A 41 30.14 -9.79 -32.33
N MET A 42 30.27 -11.02 -31.83
CA MET A 42 30.80 -11.26 -30.49
C MET A 42 32.25 -10.81 -30.35
N GLU A 43 33.08 -11.01 -31.40
CA GLU A 43 34.45 -10.51 -31.40
C GLU A 43 34.48 -8.97 -31.34
N LEU A 44 33.57 -8.31 -32.06
CA LEU A 44 33.49 -6.85 -32.05
C LEU A 44 33.05 -6.32 -30.66
N PHE A 45 32.18 -7.01 -29.97
CA PHE A 45 31.82 -6.67 -28.59
C PHE A 45 33.03 -6.89 -27.65
N ALA A 46 33.71 -8.01 -27.79
CA ALA A 46 34.89 -8.32 -26.96
C ALA A 46 36.00 -7.29 -27.16
N ALA A 47 36.16 -6.80 -28.38
CA ALA A 47 37.17 -5.78 -28.72
C ALA A 47 36.73 -4.36 -28.30
N GLY A 48 35.51 -4.17 -27.86
CA GLY A 48 34.98 -2.86 -27.50
C GLY A 48 34.59 -1.99 -28.69
N ALA A 49 34.60 -2.56 -29.91
CA ALA A 49 34.17 -1.83 -31.13
C ALA A 49 32.65 -1.63 -31.16
N LEU A 50 31.90 -2.54 -30.50
CA LEU A 50 30.47 -2.41 -30.30
C LEU A 50 30.19 -2.32 -28.82
N THR A 51 29.17 -1.52 -28.46
CA THR A 51 28.66 -1.44 -27.08
C THR A 51 27.24 -2.01 -27.02
N PRO A 52 26.91 -2.74 -25.95
CA PRO A 52 25.55 -3.25 -25.81
C PRO A 52 24.52 -2.14 -25.78
N LEU A 53 23.34 -2.44 -26.26
CA LEU A 53 22.21 -1.51 -26.15
C LEU A 53 21.82 -1.31 -24.68
N PRO A 54 21.24 -0.16 -24.32
CA PRO A 54 20.68 0.01 -22.98
C PRO A 54 19.70 -1.12 -22.65
N VAL A 55 19.70 -1.54 -21.40
CA VAL A 55 18.82 -2.63 -20.93
C VAL A 55 17.96 -2.11 -19.78
N LYS A 56 16.65 -2.32 -19.86
CA LYS A 56 15.74 -2.13 -18.75
C LYS A 56 15.29 -3.51 -18.26
N ALA A 57 15.60 -3.81 -17.00
CA ALA A 57 15.26 -5.11 -16.41
C ALA A 57 14.00 -4.98 -15.55
N PHE A 58 13.14 -5.98 -15.64
CA PHE A 58 11.99 -6.18 -14.75
C PHE A 58 12.09 -7.57 -14.14
N ASP A 59 11.74 -7.69 -12.86
CA ASP A 59 11.59 -9.02 -12.26
C ASP A 59 10.47 -9.79 -12.98
N ALA A 60 10.67 -11.08 -13.22
CA ALA A 60 9.68 -11.92 -13.93
C ALA A 60 8.31 -11.88 -13.27
N ARG A 61 8.25 -11.68 -11.94
CA ARG A 61 6.98 -11.56 -11.21
C ARG A 61 6.24 -10.26 -11.53
N CYS A 62 6.94 -9.29 -12.13
CA CYS A 62 6.38 -8.03 -12.61
C CYS A 62 6.27 -8.00 -14.13
N ALA A 63 6.12 -9.16 -14.77
CA ALA A 63 6.09 -9.27 -16.24
C ALA A 63 4.99 -8.39 -16.87
N ALA A 64 3.84 -8.26 -16.21
CA ALA A 64 2.76 -7.40 -16.70
C ALA A 64 3.22 -5.93 -16.86
N ASP A 65 4.04 -5.43 -15.92
CA ASP A 65 4.60 -4.08 -16.02
C ASP A 65 5.60 -3.98 -17.19
N ALA A 66 6.39 -5.03 -17.41
CA ALA A 66 7.32 -5.06 -18.54
C ALA A 66 6.56 -5.01 -19.87
N TYR A 67 5.49 -5.80 -19.99
CA TYR A 67 4.67 -5.80 -21.20
C TYR A 67 3.99 -4.45 -21.43
N ARG A 68 3.43 -3.84 -20.39
CA ARG A 68 2.87 -2.48 -20.49
C ARG A 68 3.91 -1.46 -20.94
N PHE A 69 5.12 -1.57 -20.40
CA PHE A 69 6.22 -0.67 -20.76
C PHE A 69 6.60 -0.79 -22.23
N VAL A 70 6.68 -2.04 -22.75
CA VAL A 70 6.98 -2.30 -24.16
C VAL A 70 5.82 -1.84 -25.05
N SER A 71 4.57 -2.16 -24.67
CA SER A 71 3.36 -1.79 -25.40
C SER A 71 3.23 -0.26 -25.54
N ALA A 72 3.61 0.48 -24.50
CA ALA A 72 3.61 1.95 -24.54
C ALA A 72 4.77 2.54 -25.36
N ALA A 73 5.62 1.71 -25.97
CA ALA A 73 6.77 2.11 -26.78
C ALA A 73 7.73 3.08 -26.05
N ARG A 74 7.82 2.94 -24.71
CA ARG A 74 8.66 3.81 -23.88
C ARG A 74 10.13 3.34 -23.82
N HIS A 75 10.41 2.15 -24.30
CA HIS A 75 11.74 1.56 -24.17
C HIS A 75 12.69 2.07 -25.25
N ILE A 76 13.95 2.24 -24.86
CA ILE A 76 15.09 2.42 -25.76
C ILE A 76 16.04 1.26 -25.44
N GLY A 77 16.40 0.49 -26.46
CA GLY A 77 17.22 -0.70 -26.25
C GLY A 77 16.39 -1.93 -25.99
N LYS A 78 16.76 -2.69 -24.97
CA LYS A 78 16.15 -3.99 -24.68
C LYS A 78 15.45 -4.01 -23.34
N VAL A 79 14.31 -4.68 -23.30
CA VAL A 79 13.60 -4.98 -22.05
C VAL A 79 13.79 -6.46 -21.77
N VAL A 80 14.24 -6.78 -20.56
CA VAL A 80 14.50 -8.18 -20.16
C VAL A 80 13.75 -8.49 -18.88
N LEU A 81 13.36 -9.76 -18.74
CA LEU A 81 12.82 -10.28 -17.49
C LEU A 81 13.92 -11.04 -16.77
N THR A 82 14.22 -10.62 -15.54
CA THR A 82 15.18 -11.31 -14.70
C THR A 82 14.44 -12.37 -13.88
N MET A 83 14.96 -13.58 -13.90
CA MET A 83 14.42 -14.65 -13.05
C MET A 83 15.00 -14.50 -11.64
N PRO A 84 14.15 -14.57 -10.61
CA PRO A 84 14.67 -14.44 -9.25
C PRO A 84 15.59 -15.60 -8.89
N ASP A 85 16.73 -15.28 -8.30
CA ASP A 85 17.62 -16.26 -7.73
C ASP A 85 16.98 -16.84 -6.45
N GLY A 86 17.18 -18.11 -6.19
CA GLY A 86 16.69 -18.74 -4.97
C GLY A 86 17.37 -18.16 -3.72
N PRO A 87 16.79 -18.36 -2.53
CA PRO A 87 17.40 -17.88 -1.29
C PRO A 87 18.68 -18.68 -1.01
N ALA A 88 19.74 -18.23 -1.65
CA ALA A 88 21.03 -18.92 -1.53
C ALA A 88 21.64 -18.65 -0.16
N GLY A 89 22.15 -19.68 0.45
CA GLY A 89 23.01 -19.54 1.61
C GLY A 89 22.36 -19.50 2.98
N LEU A 90 21.04 -19.64 3.11
CA LEU A 90 20.41 -19.71 4.43
C LEU A 90 20.85 -20.98 5.20
N SER A 91 21.07 -22.08 4.51
CA SER A 91 21.49 -23.35 5.10
C SER A 91 22.97 -23.40 5.48
N GLY A 92 23.73 -22.34 5.23
CA GLY A 92 25.19 -22.36 5.38
C GLY A 92 25.73 -21.94 6.74
N GLY A 93 24.90 -21.68 7.74
CA GLY A 93 25.39 -21.24 9.05
C GLY A 93 24.27 -20.94 10.03
N THR A 94 24.49 -19.94 10.87
CA THR A 94 23.53 -19.53 11.91
C THR A 94 22.51 -18.55 11.36
N ALA A 95 21.24 -18.76 11.72
CA ALA A 95 20.17 -17.77 11.61
C ALA A 95 19.89 -17.20 13.01
N LEU A 96 20.02 -15.90 13.14
CA LEU A 96 19.71 -15.17 14.37
C LEU A 96 18.26 -14.70 14.31
N ILE A 97 17.46 -15.05 15.32
CA ILE A 97 16.06 -14.63 15.40
C ILE A 97 15.82 -13.89 16.71
N THR A 98 15.47 -12.63 16.62
CA THR A 98 14.93 -11.89 17.77
C THR A 98 13.41 -12.01 17.78
N GLY A 99 12.82 -12.04 18.96
CA GLY A 99 11.37 -12.20 19.08
C GLY A 99 10.86 -13.61 18.80
N ALA A 100 11.71 -14.61 19.04
CA ALA A 100 11.41 -16.00 18.71
C ALA A 100 10.23 -16.59 19.50
N THR A 101 9.91 -16.06 20.68
CA THR A 101 8.77 -16.54 21.47
C THR A 101 7.44 -15.91 21.03
N GLY A 102 7.48 -14.88 20.19
CA GLY A 102 6.28 -14.37 19.55
C GLY A 102 5.74 -15.36 18.53
N MET A 103 4.48 -15.25 18.20
CA MET A 103 3.82 -16.16 17.25
C MET A 103 4.56 -16.21 15.90
N ALA A 104 4.86 -15.04 15.33
CA ALA A 104 5.53 -14.96 14.03
C ALA A 104 6.99 -15.46 14.11
N GLY A 105 7.70 -15.10 15.19
CA GLY A 105 9.08 -15.55 15.38
C GLY A 105 9.19 -17.06 15.55
N ALA A 106 8.27 -17.66 16.29
CA ALA A 106 8.25 -19.12 16.48
C ALA A 106 7.92 -19.85 15.17
N ALA A 107 6.92 -19.33 14.42
CA ALA A 107 6.57 -19.90 13.11
C ALA A 107 7.75 -19.80 12.14
N LEU A 108 8.46 -18.66 12.14
CA LEU A 108 9.66 -18.47 11.33
C LEU A 108 10.74 -19.47 11.70
N ALA A 109 11.02 -19.66 13.00
CA ALA A 109 12.05 -20.60 13.46
C ALA A 109 11.77 -22.02 12.95
N ARG A 110 10.54 -22.47 13.10
CA ARG A 110 10.12 -23.80 12.59
C ARG A 110 10.31 -23.89 11.08
N HIS A 111 9.93 -22.84 10.35
CA HIS A 111 10.02 -22.79 8.89
C HIS A 111 11.49 -22.83 8.41
N LEU A 112 12.38 -22.10 9.09
CA LEU A 112 13.80 -22.09 8.72
C LEU A 112 14.43 -23.46 8.87
N VAL A 113 14.03 -24.23 9.89
CA VAL A 113 14.52 -25.59 10.09
C VAL A 113 13.90 -26.55 9.07
N ALA A 114 12.57 -26.54 8.95
CA ALA A 114 11.85 -27.54 8.13
C ALA A 114 12.03 -27.31 6.63
N ARG A 115 11.95 -26.06 6.19
CA ARG A 115 11.93 -25.70 4.76
C ARG A 115 13.32 -25.34 4.24
N HIS A 116 14.08 -24.56 5.01
CA HIS A 116 15.37 -24.03 4.58
C HIS A 116 16.57 -24.79 5.13
N ARG A 117 16.32 -25.75 6.03
CA ARG A 117 17.35 -26.66 6.59
C ARG A 117 18.50 -25.88 7.24
N VAL A 118 18.17 -24.81 7.93
CA VAL A 118 19.16 -24.02 8.67
C VAL A 118 19.76 -24.90 9.77
N PRO A 119 21.09 -25.09 9.82
CA PRO A 119 21.68 -26.04 10.76
C PRO A 119 21.77 -25.54 12.19
N HIS A 120 21.81 -24.23 12.40
CA HIS A 120 21.92 -23.63 13.73
C HIS A 120 21.06 -22.37 13.83
N LEU A 121 20.23 -22.31 14.86
CA LEU A 121 19.42 -21.15 15.19
C LEU A 121 19.92 -20.54 16.50
N MET A 122 20.05 -19.22 16.50
CA MET A 122 20.31 -18.44 17.72
C MET A 122 19.03 -17.69 18.06
N LEU A 123 18.31 -18.14 19.09
CA LEU A 123 17.04 -17.55 19.52
C LEU A 123 17.30 -16.57 20.64
N VAL A 124 16.89 -15.32 20.45
CA VAL A 124 17.28 -14.20 21.30
C VAL A 124 16.05 -13.49 21.84
N GLY A 125 16.04 -13.27 23.14
CA GLY A 125 15.02 -12.48 23.82
C GLY A 125 15.56 -11.98 25.16
N ARG A 126 14.90 -10.99 25.73
CA ARG A 126 15.37 -10.36 27.00
C ARG A 126 15.45 -11.37 28.14
N ARG A 127 14.57 -12.36 28.20
CA ARG A 127 14.50 -13.34 29.27
C ARG A 127 15.20 -14.66 28.95
N GLY A 128 15.75 -14.81 27.75
CA GLY A 128 16.41 -16.02 27.33
C GLY A 128 15.54 -17.26 27.51
N GLU A 129 16.09 -18.34 28.09
CA GLU A 129 15.36 -19.58 28.34
C GLU A 129 14.17 -19.42 29.30
N ALA A 130 14.18 -18.40 30.15
CA ALA A 130 13.08 -18.14 31.08
C ALA A 130 11.85 -17.56 30.40
N ALA A 131 11.95 -17.11 29.13
CA ALA A 131 10.79 -16.61 28.40
C ALA A 131 9.77 -17.72 28.19
N PRO A 132 8.47 -17.47 28.44
CA PRO A 132 7.44 -18.49 28.23
C PRO A 132 7.48 -19.05 26.81
N GLY A 133 7.54 -20.37 26.67
CA GLY A 133 7.57 -21.06 25.40
C GLY A 133 8.95 -21.21 24.76
N MET A 134 9.99 -20.55 25.28
CA MET A 134 11.33 -20.61 24.68
C MET A 134 11.96 -22.00 24.80
N ALA A 135 11.94 -22.59 26.00
CA ALA A 135 12.52 -23.91 26.21
C ALA A 135 11.83 -24.98 25.35
N GLU A 136 10.51 -24.91 25.27
CA GLU A 136 9.70 -25.82 24.45
C GLU A 136 10.01 -25.67 22.96
N LEU A 137 10.12 -24.45 22.48
CA LEU A 137 10.47 -24.17 21.08
C LEU A 137 11.89 -24.70 20.77
N ALA A 138 12.86 -24.42 21.63
CA ALA A 138 14.23 -24.89 21.44
C ALA A 138 14.29 -26.44 21.40
N ALA A 139 13.56 -27.10 22.30
CA ALA A 139 13.49 -28.56 22.32
C ALA A 139 12.87 -29.12 21.04
N GLU A 140 11.80 -28.49 20.57
CA GLU A 140 11.12 -28.88 19.31
C GLU A 140 12.08 -28.78 18.12
N LEU A 141 12.80 -27.67 18.02
CA LEU A 141 13.73 -27.42 16.91
C LEU A 141 14.92 -28.38 16.94
N ARG A 142 15.44 -28.70 18.16
CA ARG A 142 16.50 -29.67 18.33
C ARG A 142 16.01 -31.06 17.93
N GLY A 143 14.77 -31.42 18.29
CA GLY A 143 14.13 -32.66 17.87
C GLY A 143 13.95 -32.76 16.36
N ALA A 144 13.84 -31.62 15.66
CA ALA A 144 13.76 -31.58 14.20
C ALA A 144 15.15 -31.62 13.53
N GLY A 145 16.22 -31.67 14.29
CA GLY A 145 17.58 -31.86 13.77
C GLY A 145 18.47 -30.61 13.78
N ALA A 146 17.97 -29.46 14.23
CA ALA A 146 18.77 -28.25 14.29
C ALA A 146 19.55 -28.14 15.60
N SER A 147 20.71 -27.49 15.56
CA SER A 147 21.38 -26.96 16.76
C SER A 147 20.73 -25.64 17.14
N VAL A 148 20.53 -25.42 18.44
CA VAL A 148 19.85 -24.22 18.92
C VAL A 148 20.59 -23.64 20.11
N SER A 149 20.94 -22.36 20.04
CA SER A 149 21.43 -21.58 21.17
C SER A 149 20.33 -20.61 21.60
N VAL A 150 20.05 -20.54 22.89
CA VAL A 150 19.09 -19.59 23.45
C VAL A 150 19.85 -18.59 24.29
N LEU A 151 19.73 -17.29 23.96
CA LEU A 151 20.49 -16.24 24.63
C LEU A 151 19.56 -15.15 25.17
N SER A 152 19.92 -14.66 26.37
CA SER A 152 19.30 -13.48 26.95
C SER A 152 20.03 -12.24 26.41
N CYS A 153 19.30 -11.32 25.77
CA CYS A 153 19.88 -10.10 25.23
C CYS A 153 18.79 -9.05 25.07
N ASP A 154 19.06 -7.86 25.56
CA ASP A 154 18.28 -6.66 25.21
C ASP A 154 18.88 -6.10 23.92
N VAL A 155 18.16 -6.28 22.81
CA VAL A 155 18.66 -5.84 21.50
C VAL A 155 18.77 -4.31 21.39
N GLY A 156 18.10 -3.57 22.27
CA GLY A 156 18.27 -2.12 22.37
C GLY A 156 19.59 -1.67 22.96
N ASP A 157 20.36 -2.59 23.55
CA ASP A 157 21.68 -2.34 24.14
C ASP A 157 22.77 -2.82 23.18
N ARG A 158 23.53 -1.88 22.61
CA ARG A 158 24.57 -2.17 21.62
C ARG A 158 25.64 -3.15 22.18
N ASP A 159 26.07 -2.93 23.43
CA ASP A 159 27.10 -3.79 24.02
C ASP A 159 26.57 -5.21 24.25
N ALA A 160 25.31 -5.33 24.66
CA ALA A 160 24.65 -6.63 24.81
C ALA A 160 24.56 -7.38 23.47
N VAL A 161 24.24 -6.66 22.38
CA VAL A 161 24.19 -7.25 21.03
C VAL A 161 25.59 -7.70 20.60
N ALA A 162 26.63 -6.90 20.85
CA ALA A 162 28.01 -7.28 20.53
C ALA A 162 28.43 -8.55 21.29
N ALA A 163 28.10 -8.64 22.57
CA ALA A 163 28.39 -9.82 23.39
C ALA A 163 27.64 -11.05 22.89
N MET A 164 26.39 -10.88 22.49
CA MET A 164 25.57 -11.95 21.93
C MET A 164 26.16 -12.47 20.61
N LEU A 165 26.55 -11.57 19.71
CA LEU A 165 27.15 -11.93 18.43
C LEU A 165 28.48 -12.66 18.59
N ALA A 166 29.24 -12.35 19.64
CA ALA A 166 30.50 -13.05 19.96
C ALA A 166 30.27 -14.51 20.31
N GLN A 167 29.05 -14.92 20.67
CA GLN A 167 28.70 -16.29 21.00
C GLN A 167 28.27 -17.13 19.80
N VAL A 168 28.23 -16.57 18.58
CA VAL A 168 27.95 -17.34 17.37
C VAL A 168 29.03 -18.41 17.23
N PRO A 169 28.67 -19.71 17.11
CA PRO A 169 29.68 -20.75 16.99
C PRO A 169 30.52 -20.60 15.71
N ALA A 170 31.81 -20.77 15.80
CA ALA A 170 32.71 -20.71 14.65
C ALA A 170 32.33 -21.74 13.57
N ARG A 171 31.83 -22.89 13.97
CA ARG A 171 31.36 -23.96 13.09
C ARG A 171 30.16 -23.49 12.21
N TYR A 172 29.33 -22.60 12.74
CA TYR A 172 28.15 -22.09 12.04
C TYR A 172 28.21 -20.57 12.01
N PRO A 173 28.98 -19.96 11.12
CA PRO A 173 29.08 -18.50 11.06
C PRO A 173 27.71 -17.87 10.80
N LEU A 174 27.51 -16.65 11.28
CA LEU A 174 26.24 -15.94 11.11
C LEU A 174 25.99 -15.70 9.63
N ARG A 175 24.86 -16.18 9.11
CA ARG A 175 24.48 -16.04 7.71
C ARG A 175 23.19 -15.25 7.52
N SER A 176 22.31 -15.24 8.51
CA SER A 176 21.06 -14.51 8.38
C SER A 176 20.62 -13.92 9.71
N VAL A 177 19.98 -12.77 9.62
CA VAL A 177 19.42 -12.04 10.76
C VAL A 177 17.94 -11.82 10.48
N PHE A 178 17.08 -12.22 11.43
CA PHE A 178 15.63 -11.99 11.36
C PHE A 178 15.22 -11.24 12.64
N HIS A 179 14.87 -9.99 12.47
CA HIS A 179 14.48 -9.14 13.59
C HIS A 179 12.95 -9.06 13.66
N ALA A 180 12.37 -9.93 14.50
CA ALA A 180 10.92 -9.99 14.71
C ALA A 180 10.52 -9.49 16.11
N ALA A 181 11.46 -9.00 16.91
CA ALA A 181 11.17 -8.44 18.22
C ALA A 181 10.35 -7.16 18.09
N GLY A 182 9.41 -6.98 19.00
CA GLY A 182 8.61 -5.78 19.06
C GLY A 182 7.67 -5.79 20.25
N VAL A 183 7.25 -4.62 20.64
CA VAL A 183 6.24 -4.43 21.68
C VAL A 183 5.22 -3.41 21.18
N LEU A 184 4.01 -3.47 21.71
CA LEU A 184 2.96 -2.49 21.47
C LEU A 184 2.73 -1.66 22.72
N ASP A 185 2.46 -0.38 22.52
CA ASP A 185 1.96 0.53 23.56
C ASP A 185 1.04 1.54 22.87
N ASP A 186 -0.11 1.02 22.44
CA ASP A 186 -1.04 1.75 21.60
C ASP A 186 -1.74 2.86 22.36
N ALA A 187 -1.90 4.01 21.70
CA ALA A 187 -2.64 5.15 22.21
C ALA A 187 -2.94 6.13 21.09
N VAL A 188 -4.02 6.88 21.21
CA VAL A 188 -4.28 7.99 20.29
C VAL A 188 -3.16 9.03 20.43
N ILE A 189 -2.88 9.77 19.36
CA ILE A 189 -1.75 10.71 19.28
C ILE A 189 -1.72 11.67 20.47
N ALA A 190 -2.88 12.18 20.89
CA ALA A 190 -2.98 13.13 22.02
C ALA A 190 -2.53 12.52 23.36
N SER A 191 -2.55 11.19 23.47
CA SER A 191 -2.15 10.46 24.69
C SER A 191 -0.77 9.82 24.60
N LEU A 192 -0.09 9.93 23.46
CA LEU A 192 1.26 9.41 23.31
C LEU A 192 2.23 10.32 24.06
N THR A 193 3.04 9.71 24.90
CA THR A 193 4.11 10.41 25.64
C THR A 193 5.46 9.94 25.11
N PRO A 194 6.54 10.70 25.37
CA PRO A 194 7.89 10.24 25.01
C PRO A 194 8.24 8.88 25.57
N ALA A 195 7.78 8.53 26.76
CA ALA A 195 8.02 7.22 27.38
C ALA A 195 7.36 6.10 26.57
N ARG A 196 6.18 6.32 26.09
CA ARG A 196 5.46 5.36 25.24
C ARG A 196 6.07 5.18 23.86
N UNK A 197 6.69 6.16 23.41
CA UNK A 197 7.39 6.10 22.17
C UNK A 197 8.68 5.31 22.36
N UNK A 198 9.45 5.49 23.53
CA UNK A 198 10.66 4.87 23.79
C UNK A 198 10.52 3.40 24.06
N UNK A 199 9.45 2.95 24.46
CA UNK A 199 9.14 1.63 24.69
C UNK A 199 9.12 0.78 23.46
N VAL A 200 8.42 1.38 22.47
CA VAL A 200 8.25 0.73 21.17
C VAL A 200 9.49 0.87 20.30
N LEU A 201 10.04 2.08 20.25
CA LEU A 201 11.20 2.35 19.41
C LEU A 201 12.43 1.56 19.85
N ARG A 202 12.63 1.38 21.15
CA ARG A 202 13.82 0.69 21.66
C ARG A 202 13.93 -0.74 21.08
N ALA A 203 12.84 -1.48 21.13
CA ALA A 203 12.84 -2.88 20.65
C ALA A 203 13.03 -2.96 19.14
N LYS A 204 12.29 -2.13 18.40
CA LYS A 204 12.30 -2.20 16.94
C LYS A 204 13.45 -1.39 16.32
N VAL A 205 13.57 -0.13 16.66
CA VAL A 205 14.50 0.80 16.00
C VAL A 205 15.92 0.59 16.50
N ASP A 206 16.13 0.74 17.82
CA ASP A 206 17.48 0.59 18.38
C ASP A 206 17.98 -0.83 18.17
N GLY A 207 17.10 -1.83 18.33
CA GLY A 207 17.45 -3.23 18.08
C GLY A 207 17.89 -3.46 16.65
N ALA A 208 17.12 -3.00 15.68
CA ALA A 208 17.45 -3.16 14.25
C ALA A 208 18.74 -2.42 13.90
N TRP A 209 18.91 -1.21 14.42
CA TRP A 209 20.11 -0.40 14.15
C TRP A 209 21.37 -1.08 14.73
N ASN A 210 21.30 -1.58 15.97
CA ASN A 210 22.42 -2.30 16.58
C ASN A 210 22.78 -3.55 15.77
N LEU A 211 21.78 -4.31 15.34
CA LEU A 211 22.01 -5.48 14.49
C LEU A 211 22.64 -5.08 13.15
N HIS A 212 22.16 -4.01 12.55
CA HIS A 212 22.73 -3.49 11.31
C HIS A 212 24.20 -3.11 11.48
N GLU A 213 24.48 -2.25 12.45
CA GLU A 213 25.85 -1.72 12.65
C GLU A 213 26.84 -2.83 12.97
N LEU A 214 26.45 -3.81 13.78
CA LEU A 214 27.34 -4.86 14.26
C LEU A 214 27.45 -6.06 13.30
N THR A 215 26.64 -6.10 12.23
CA THR A 215 26.70 -7.19 11.24
C THR A 215 26.94 -6.70 9.81
N LYS A 216 27.04 -5.37 9.59
CA LYS A 216 27.14 -4.84 8.21
C LYS A 216 28.39 -5.29 7.47
N ASP A 217 29.46 -5.63 8.19
CA ASP A 217 30.72 -6.10 7.60
C ASP A 217 30.82 -7.63 7.52
N LEU A 218 29.80 -8.35 7.97
CA LEU A 218 29.74 -9.81 7.89
C LEU A 218 29.15 -10.25 6.54
N ASP A 219 29.49 -11.47 6.14
CA ASP A 219 29.00 -12.05 4.88
C ASP A 219 27.62 -12.68 5.09
N LEU A 220 26.59 -11.85 5.23
CA LEU A 220 25.21 -12.31 5.42
C LEU A 220 24.57 -12.65 4.08
N SER A 221 23.73 -13.68 4.09
CA SER A 221 22.84 -14.04 2.98
C SER A 221 21.49 -13.30 3.06
N ALA A 222 21.07 -12.95 4.28
CA ALA A 222 19.80 -12.27 4.49
C ALA A 222 19.85 -11.40 5.74
N PHE A 223 19.20 -10.25 5.68
CA PHE A 223 18.93 -9.37 6.82
C PHE A 223 17.46 -8.96 6.68
N VAL A 224 16.60 -9.52 7.53
CA VAL A 224 15.15 -9.39 7.40
C VAL A 224 14.59 -8.72 8.65
N VAL A 225 13.80 -7.69 8.47
CA VAL A 225 13.08 -7.04 9.57
C VAL A 225 11.57 -7.21 9.39
N PHE A 226 10.89 -7.54 10.49
CA PHE A 226 9.44 -7.71 10.50
C PHE A 226 8.78 -6.37 10.83
N SER A 227 8.37 -5.68 9.79
CA SER A 227 7.66 -4.42 9.82
C SER A 227 6.15 -4.67 9.88
N SER A 228 5.36 -3.65 9.63
CA SER A 228 3.91 -3.73 9.67
C SER A 228 3.29 -2.76 8.68
N MET A 229 2.16 -3.16 8.12
CA MET A 229 1.32 -2.26 7.32
C MET A 229 0.96 -0.97 8.06
N ALA A 230 0.99 -0.97 9.40
CA ALA A 230 0.76 0.24 10.18
C ALA A 230 1.73 1.36 9.82
N GLY A 231 2.96 1.01 9.39
CA GLY A 231 3.95 2.00 8.94
C GLY A 231 3.68 2.57 7.55
N ILE A 232 2.80 1.93 6.80
CA ILE A 232 2.51 2.30 5.40
C ILE A 232 1.14 2.96 5.28
N VAL A 233 0.08 2.33 5.83
CA VAL A 233 -1.30 2.83 5.69
C VAL A 233 -1.82 3.48 6.98
N GLY A 234 -1.05 3.45 8.05
CA GLY A 234 -1.47 3.98 9.34
C GLY A 234 -2.19 2.95 10.20
N UNK A 235 -2.30 2.98 11.39
CA UNK A 235 -2.84 2.33 12.10
C UNK A 235 -3.30 3.09 12.98
N PRO A 236 -4.63 3.44 13.18
CA PRO A 236 -5.24 4.28 14.22
C PRO A 236 -4.86 3.79 15.62
N GLY A 237 -4.47 4.70 16.47
CA GLY A 237 -3.99 4.38 17.81
C GLY A 237 -2.58 3.84 17.87
N GLN A 238 -1.86 3.77 16.74
CA GLN A 238 -0.54 3.14 16.67
C GLN A 238 0.54 4.08 16.11
N GLY A 239 0.48 5.36 16.44
CA GLY A 239 1.44 6.34 15.90
C GLY A 239 2.90 5.98 16.20
N ASN A 240 3.21 5.55 17.43
CA ASN A 240 4.54 5.11 17.82
C ASN A 240 4.96 3.83 17.10
N TYR A 241 4.04 2.87 16.98
CA TYR A 241 4.29 1.60 16.29
C TYR A 241 4.48 1.84 14.79
N ALA A 242 3.67 2.70 14.19
CA ALA A 242 3.80 3.09 12.78
C ALA A 242 5.17 3.72 12.50
N ALA A 243 5.59 4.65 13.37
CA ALA A 243 6.90 5.32 13.25
C ALA A 243 8.05 4.31 13.32
N ALA A 244 7.98 3.36 14.26
CA ALA A 244 9.03 2.34 14.42
C ALA A 244 9.12 1.47 13.16
N ASN A 245 7.98 1.07 12.60
CA ASN A 245 7.96 0.22 11.41
C ASN A 245 8.41 0.99 10.15
N SER A 246 8.07 2.28 10.05
CA SER A 246 8.59 3.12 8.96
C SER A 246 10.13 3.21 8.99
N PHE A 247 10.72 3.25 10.19
CA PHE A 247 12.18 3.18 10.33
C PHE A 247 12.72 1.86 9.80
N LEU A 248 12.08 0.73 10.13
CA LEU A 248 12.53 -0.58 9.63
C LEU A 248 12.50 -0.64 8.10
N ASP A 249 11.46 -0.10 7.51
CA ASP A 249 11.32 -0.03 6.06
C ASP A 249 12.46 0.81 5.44
N ALA A 250 12.72 1.96 6.02
CA ALA A 250 13.79 2.86 5.57
C ALA A 250 15.17 2.21 5.75
N LEU A 251 15.39 1.48 6.84
CA LEU A 251 16.66 0.78 7.08
C LEU A 251 16.91 -0.28 6.00
N ALA A 252 15.89 -1.04 5.61
CA ALA A 252 16.05 -2.02 4.55
C ALA A 252 16.40 -1.35 3.21
N ILE A 253 15.75 -0.23 2.89
CA ILE A 253 16.05 0.55 1.68
C ILE A 253 17.48 1.09 1.75
N HIS A 254 17.90 1.61 2.89
CA HIS A 254 19.26 2.11 3.12
C HIS A 254 20.30 1.01 2.90
N ARG A 255 20.09 -0.17 3.50
CA ARG A 255 21.01 -1.29 3.33
C ARG A 255 21.10 -1.72 1.86
N HIS A 256 19.95 -1.81 1.19
CA HIS A 256 19.90 -2.18 -0.23
C HIS A 256 20.70 -1.20 -1.10
N ALA A 257 20.57 0.11 -0.81
CA ALA A 257 21.31 1.15 -1.53
C ALA A 257 22.84 1.03 -1.34
N HIS A 258 23.28 0.39 -0.27
CA HIS A 258 24.69 0.14 0.02
C HIS A 258 25.16 -1.26 -0.39
N GLY A 259 24.34 -1.99 -1.16
CA GLY A 259 24.69 -3.32 -1.64
C GLY A 259 24.64 -4.41 -0.58
N LEU A 260 23.99 -4.17 0.55
CA LEU A 260 23.86 -5.14 1.65
C LEU A 260 22.56 -5.91 1.51
N PRO A 261 22.52 -7.21 1.91
CA PRO A 261 21.25 -7.94 1.96
C PRO A 261 20.24 -7.20 2.82
N ALA A 262 19.01 -7.05 2.35
CA ALA A 262 18.01 -6.28 3.07
C ALA A 262 16.60 -6.66 2.61
N LEU A 263 15.72 -6.92 3.58
CA LEU A 263 14.31 -7.14 3.32
C LEU A 263 13.51 -6.68 4.53
N SER A 264 12.61 -5.73 4.31
CA SER A 264 11.56 -5.41 5.27
C SER A 264 10.26 -6.01 4.75
N VAL A 265 9.59 -6.82 5.58
CA VAL A 265 8.25 -7.30 5.28
C VAL A 265 7.26 -6.54 6.16
N ALA A 266 6.48 -5.67 5.52
CA ALA A 266 5.42 -4.92 6.20
C ALA A 266 4.17 -5.82 6.27
N TRP A 267 4.06 -6.54 7.39
CA TRP A 267 3.02 -7.56 7.56
C TRP A 267 1.64 -6.96 7.78
N GLY A 268 0.65 -7.54 7.13
CA GLY A 268 -0.74 -7.47 7.54
C GLY A 268 -0.99 -8.39 8.73
N MET A 269 -2.26 -8.53 9.12
CA MET A 269 -2.63 -9.38 10.26
C MET A 269 -2.50 -10.86 9.91
N TRP A 270 -1.96 -11.65 10.85
CA TRP A 270 -1.95 -13.11 10.75
C TRP A 270 -3.18 -13.67 11.49
N GLU A 271 -3.71 -14.80 11.00
CA GLU A 271 -4.89 -15.45 11.62
C GLU A 271 -4.62 -15.94 13.04
N GLU A 272 -3.42 -16.48 13.28
CA GLU A 272 -3.07 -17.00 14.60
C GLU A 272 -2.93 -15.84 15.60
N PRO A 273 -3.53 -15.98 16.79
CA PRO A 273 -3.41 -14.92 17.79
C PRO A 273 -1.96 -14.82 18.29
N SER A 274 -1.53 -13.61 18.53
CA SER A 274 -0.23 -13.31 19.13
C SER A 274 -0.44 -12.48 20.38
N ALA A 275 0.61 -12.31 21.18
CA ALA A 275 0.55 -11.41 22.33
C ALA A 275 0.24 -9.97 21.86
N MET A 276 0.63 -9.61 20.64
CA MET A 276 0.36 -8.30 20.07
C MET A 276 -1.08 -8.13 19.58
N THR A 277 -1.76 -9.24 19.20
CA THR A 277 -3.12 -9.18 18.66
C THR A 277 -4.18 -9.80 19.58
N ALA A 278 -3.78 -10.39 20.70
CA ALA A 278 -4.70 -11.06 21.61
C ALA A 278 -5.75 -10.12 22.20
N HIS A 279 -5.43 -8.82 22.29
CA HIS A 279 -6.35 -7.81 22.80
C HIS A 279 -7.30 -7.27 21.72
N LEU A 280 -7.08 -7.64 20.45
CA LEU A 280 -7.98 -7.20 19.37
C LEU A 280 -9.32 -7.91 19.50
N GLU A 281 -10.34 -7.13 19.75
CA GLU A 281 -11.70 -7.63 19.86
C GLU A 281 -12.27 -7.93 18.48
N GLU A 282 -13.37 -8.63 18.43
CA GLU A 282 -14.05 -8.96 17.17
C GLU A 282 -14.41 -7.69 16.37
N ARG A 283 -14.66 -6.58 17.08
CA ARG A 283 -14.92 -5.28 16.45
C ARG A 283 -13.73 -4.78 15.63
N ASP A 284 -12.49 -4.98 16.13
CA ASP A 284 -11.28 -4.56 15.42
C ASP A 284 -11.06 -5.43 14.18
N LYS A 285 -11.29 -6.72 14.30
CA LYS A 285 -11.22 -7.65 13.18
C LYS A 285 -12.25 -7.32 12.12
N ALA A 286 -13.48 -7.00 12.55
CA ALA A 286 -14.56 -6.59 11.64
C ALA A 286 -14.20 -5.28 10.91
N ARG A 287 -13.58 -4.33 11.61
CA ARG A 287 -13.12 -3.08 11.01
C ARG A 287 -12.06 -3.34 9.93
N MET A 288 -11.08 -4.19 10.23
CA MET A 288 -10.02 -4.54 9.26
C MET A 288 -10.61 -5.24 8.04
N SER A 289 -11.56 -6.13 8.26
CA SER A 289 -12.25 -6.85 7.17
C SER A 289 -13.02 -5.89 6.26
N ARG A 290 -13.72 -4.90 6.86
CA ARG A 290 -14.42 -3.87 6.08
C ARG A 290 -13.46 -3.00 5.27
N ALA A 291 -12.24 -2.82 5.76
CA ALA A 291 -11.19 -2.09 5.02
C ALA A 291 -10.52 -2.95 3.94
N GLY A 292 -11.03 -4.15 3.69
CA GLY A 292 -10.48 -5.05 2.67
C GLY A 292 -9.20 -5.76 3.09
N LEU A 293 -8.88 -5.76 4.39
CA LEU A 293 -7.69 -6.41 4.93
C LEU A 293 -8.10 -7.74 5.56
N SER A 294 -7.72 -8.83 4.92
CA SER A 294 -7.97 -10.19 5.42
C SER A 294 -6.74 -10.72 6.15
N ALA A 295 -6.97 -11.56 7.15
CA ALA A 295 -5.88 -12.18 7.89
C ALA A 295 -5.16 -13.23 7.03
N LEU A 296 -3.84 -13.30 7.19
CA LEU A 296 -3.00 -14.33 6.56
C LEU A 296 -2.97 -15.57 7.45
N SER A 297 -3.12 -16.75 6.86
CA SER A 297 -2.73 -17.97 7.56
C SER A 297 -1.20 -17.98 7.73
N THR A 298 -0.71 -18.73 8.70
CA THR A 298 0.74 -18.89 8.92
C THR A 298 1.42 -19.39 7.65
N ARG A 299 0.80 -20.35 6.95
CA ARG A 299 1.36 -20.88 5.70
C ARG A 299 1.46 -19.80 4.62
N GLN A 300 0.40 -19.00 4.45
CA GLN A 300 0.42 -17.92 3.47
C GLN A 300 1.52 -16.90 3.79
N ALA A 301 1.68 -16.54 5.06
CA ALA A 301 2.70 -15.58 5.49
C ALA A 301 4.11 -16.12 5.20
N LEU A 302 4.38 -17.37 5.52
CA LEU A 302 5.69 -17.98 5.29
C LEU A 302 5.97 -18.16 3.79
N ASP A 303 4.97 -18.48 2.99
CA ASP A 303 5.11 -18.53 1.53
C ASP A 303 5.43 -17.14 0.97
N LEU A 304 4.78 -16.08 1.46
CA LEU A 304 5.09 -14.70 1.07
C LEU A 304 6.52 -14.32 1.47
N LEU A 305 6.98 -14.74 2.64
CA LEU A 305 8.36 -14.50 3.08
C LEU A 305 9.34 -15.16 2.11
N ASP A 306 9.10 -16.41 1.75
CA ASP A 306 9.95 -17.14 0.80
C ASP A 306 9.99 -16.42 -0.56
N ASP A 307 8.84 -15.98 -1.06
CA ASP A 307 8.76 -15.23 -2.31
C ASP A 307 9.54 -13.91 -2.20
N ALA A 308 9.43 -13.21 -1.09
CA ALA A 308 10.13 -11.94 -0.87
C ALA A 308 11.65 -12.15 -0.79
N LEU A 309 12.09 -13.25 -0.17
CA LEU A 309 13.52 -13.61 -0.10
C LEU A 309 14.12 -13.89 -1.49
N LEU A 310 13.31 -14.37 -2.43
CA LEU A 310 13.75 -14.60 -3.82
C LEU A 310 13.90 -13.30 -4.60
N GLY A 311 13.25 -12.23 -4.17
CA GLY A 311 13.19 -10.98 -4.91
C GLY A 311 14.32 -10.01 -4.58
N GLU A 312 14.35 -8.91 -5.33
CA GLU A 312 15.32 -7.84 -5.15
C GLU A 312 14.74 -6.61 -4.46
N GLN A 313 13.44 -6.63 -4.14
CA GLN A 313 12.79 -5.50 -3.47
C GLN A 313 13.19 -5.45 -2.00
N PRO A 314 13.70 -4.32 -1.49
CA PRO A 314 14.05 -4.23 -0.08
C PRO A 314 12.85 -4.06 0.85
N LEU A 315 11.70 -3.69 0.30
CA LEU A 315 10.46 -3.52 1.07
C LEU A 315 9.31 -4.19 0.31
N VAL A 316 8.63 -5.10 0.98
CA VAL A 316 7.42 -5.73 0.45
C VAL A 316 6.31 -5.66 1.51
N VAL A 317 5.06 -5.60 1.04
CA VAL A 317 3.90 -5.64 1.92
C VAL A 317 3.34 -7.06 1.89
N GLY A 318 3.43 -7.75 3.02
CA GLY A 318 2.94 -9.13 3.16
C GLY A 318 1.53 -9.13 3.74
N THR A 319 0.52 -9.07 2.88
CA THR A 319 -0.87 -8.95 3.31
C THR A 319 -1.80 -9.70 2.36
N ARG A 320 -3.01 -9.90 2.81
CA ARG A 320 -4.09 -10.46 2.01
C ARG A 320 -5.18 -9.40 1.84
N LEU A 321 -5.50 -9.09 0.60
CA LEU A 321 -6.47 -8.05 0.27
C LEU A 321 -7.73 -8.68 -0.32
N ASP A 322 -8.88 -8.24 0.17
CA ASP A 322 -10.18 -8.55 -0.43
C ASP A 322 -10.56 -7.40 -1.35
N ARG A 323 -10.34 -7.59 -2.64
CA ARG A 323 -10.59 -6.55 -3.65
C ARG A 323 -12.06 -6.15 -3.74
N ALA A 324 -12.97 -7.10 -3.53
CA ALA A 324 -14.40 -6.79 -3.53
C ALA A 324 -14.78 -5.87 -2.36
N ALA A 325 -14.24 -6.17 -1.17
CA ALA A 325 -14.45 -5.31 0.01
C ALA A 325 -13.81 -3.93 -0.19
N LEU A 326 -12.60 -3.87 -0.78
CA LEU A 326 -11.94 -2.59 -1.11
C LEU A 326 -12.83 -1.76 -2.04
N ALA A 327 -13.37 -2.38 -3.10
CA ALA A 327 -14.23 -1.68 -4.06
C ALA A 327 -15.52 -1.15 -3.40
N GLN A 328 -16.13 -1.95 -2.51
CA GLN A 328 -17.35 -1.55 -1.78
C GLN A 328 -17.11 -0.36 -0.85
N HIS A 329 -15.94 -0.28 -0.25
CA HIS A 329 -15.63 0.75 0.75
C HIS A 329 -14.65 1.80 0.22
N ARG A 330 -14.59 1.98 -1.09
CA ARG A 330 -13.61 2.84 -1.77
C ARG A 330 -13.50 4.25 -1.18
N ALA A 331 -14.64 4.86 -0.85
CA ALA A 331 -14.67 6.23 -0.32
C ALA A 331 -14.02 6.35 1.07
N ALA A 332 -13.91 5.26 1.81
CA ALA A 332 -13.32 5.23 3.14
C ALA A 332 -11.86 4.73 3.14
N LEU A 333 -11.32 4.34 1.99
CA LEU A 333 -9.97 3.81 1.92
C LEU A 333 -8.91 4.91 2.10
N PRO A 334 -7.78 4.58 2.72
CA PRO A 334 -6.61 5.46 2.60
C PRO A 334 -6.25 5.68 1.13
N PRO A 335 -5.81 6.89 0.76
CA PRO A 335 -5.46 7.17 -0.65
C PRO A 335 -4.49 6.16 -1.26
N LEU A 336 -3.58 5.64 -0.46
CA LEU A 336 -2.60 4.64 -0.90
C LEU A 336 -3.24 3.36 -1.44
N LEU A 337 -4.41 2.98 -0.93
CA LEU A 337 -5.11 1.76 -1.34
C LEU A 337 -6.12 1.99 -2.47
N SER A 338 -6.33 3.24 -2.89
CA SER A 338 -7.39 3.58 -3.83
C SER A 338 -7.23 2.91 -5.20
N GLU A 339 -5.99 2.76 -5.67
CA GLU A 339 -5.72 2.09 -6.95
C GLU A 339 -5.99 0.58 -6.88
N LEU A 340 -5.76 -0.02 -5.71
CA LEU A 340 -6.00 -1.46 -5.50
C LEU A 340 -7.49 -1.79 -5.51
N ALA A 341 -8.35 -0.81 -5.22
CA ALA A 341 -9.80 -0.98 -5.27
C ALA A 341 -10.36 -1.02 -6.71
N GLY A 342 -9.50 -0.80 -7.70
CA GLY A 342 -9.91 -0.73 -9.10
C GLY A 342 -10.59 0.59 -9.44
N ARG A 343 -10.73 0.87 -10.70
CA ARG A 343 -11.49 2.04 -11.15
C ARG A 343 -12.99 1.71 -11.04
N PRO A 344 -13.80 2.60 -10.47
CA PRO A 344 -15.24 2.37 -10.50
C PRO A 344 -15.72 2.44 -11.96
N ALA A 345 -16.63 1.55 -12.33
CA ALA A 345 -17.34 1.71 -13.57
C ALA A 345 -18.01 3.09 -13.53
N ARG A 346 -17.65 3.93 -14.48
CA ARG A 346 -17.94 5.39 -14.51
C ARG A 346 -19.43 5.74 -14.29
N ARG A 347 -20.32 4.76 -14.45
CA ARG A 347 -21.78 4.93 -14.32
C ARG A 347 -22.35 4.66 -12.93
N MET A 348 -21.60 4.00 -12.03
CA MET A 348 -22.18 3.63 -10.72
C MET A 348 -21.82 4.61 -9.60
N LEU A 349 -20.74 5.39 -9.73
CA LEU A 349 -20.29 6.28 -8.65
C LEU A 349 -21.06 7.58 -8.55
N GLU A 350 -21.41 8.19 -9.67
CA GLU A 350 -22.22 9.42 -9.67
C GLU A 350 -23.64 9.16 -9.14
N HIS A 351 -24.10 7.91 -9.22
CA HIS A 351 -25.44 7.55 -8.78
C HIS A 351 -25.52 7.15 -7.30
N THR A 352 -24.47 6.54 -6.74
CA THR A 352 -24.56 5.96 -5.39
C THR A 352 -24.32 7.02 -4.29
N ASP A 353 -23.37 7.95 -4.49
CA ASP A 353 -23.12 9.00 -3.49
C ASP A 353 -24.19 10.09 -3.53
N MET A 354 -24.63 10.46 -4.71
CA MET A 354 -25.76 11.40 -4.85
C MET A 354 -27.09 10.78 -4.41
N VAL A 355 -27.27 9.46 -4.64
CA VAL A 355 -28.49 8.77 -4.21
C VAL A 355 -28.51 8.56 -2.70
N SER A 356 -27.39 8.35 -2.02
CA SER A 356 -27.41 8.21 -0.55
C SER A 356 -27.66 9.53 0.16
N LEU A 357 -27.07 10.63 -0.29
CA LEU A 357 -27.26 11.98 0.28
C LEU A 357 -28.63 12.55 -0.06
N THR A 358 -29.00 12.54 -1.34
CA THR A 358 -30.30 13.03 -1.80
C THR A 358 -31.43 12.10 -1.32
N GLY A 359 -31.15 10.80 -1.27
CA GLY A 359 -32.11 9.80 -0.81
C GLY A 359 -32.44 9.93 0.67
N LEU A 360 -31.44 10.15 1.53
CA LEU A 360 -31.68 10.37 2.96
C LEU A 360 -32.47 11.65 3.20
N ARG A 361 -32.05 12.77 2.60
CA ARG A 361 -32.75 14.04 2.74
C ARG A 361 -34.18 13.98 2.19
N ALA A 362 -34.38 13.32 1.04
CA ALA A 362 -35.70 13.14 0.46
C ALA A 362 -36.61 12.30 1.34
N ARG A 363 -36.07 11.23 1.94
CA ARG A 363 -36.83 10.39 2.88
C ARG A 363 -37.26 11.19 4.13
N LEU A 364 -36.29 11.96 4.69
CA LEU A 364 -36.55 12.75 5.89
C LEU A 364 -37.51 13.90 5.64
N ALA A 365 -37.49 14.50 4.44
CA ALA A 365 -38.35 15.62 4.07
C ALA A 365 -39.84 15.24 4.07
N GLY A 366 -40.16 13.97 3.76
CA GLY A 366 -41.52 13.47 3.75
C GLY A 366 -42.03 12.99 5.11
N MET A 367 -41.23 13.08 6.17
CA MET A 367 -41.54 12.56 7.50
C MET A 367 -41.89 13.68 8.49
N ASN A 368 -42.74 13.35 9.45
CA ASN A 368 -42.96 14.24 10.59
C ASN A 368 -41.74 14.19 11.54
N PRO A 369 -41.62 15.13 12.52
CA PRO A 369 -40.43 15.18 13.38
C PRO A 369 -40.17 13.89 14.17
N GLU A 370 -41.18 13.20 14.63
CA GLU A 370 -41.02 11.93 15.36
C GLU A 370 -40.49 10.82 14.47
N GLN A 371 -40.99 10.73 13.24
CA GLN A 371 -40.53 9.76 12.26
C GLN A 371 -39.10 10.04 11.85
N ARG A 372 -38.75 11.31 11.66
CA ARG A 372 -37.36 11.72 11.35
C ARG A 372 -36.40 11.30 12.46
N GLN A 373 -36.79 11.56 13.71
CA GLN A 373 -35.96 11.18 14.87
C GLN A 373 -35.78 9.67 14.92
N ALA A 374 -36.84 8.89 14.72
CA ALA A 374 -36.78 7.43 14.73
C ALA A 374 -35.83 6.89 13.62
N GLU A 375 -35.94 7.47 12.42
CA GLU A 375 -35.08 7.07 11.29
C GLU A 375 -33.61 7.37 11.59
N LEU A 376 -33.33 8.55 12.16
CA LEU A 376 -31.97 8.94 12.50
C LEU A 376 -31.40 8.13 13.67
N VAL A 377 -32.23 7.79 14.65
CA VAL A 377 -31.82 6.88 15.73
C VAL A 377 -31.45 5.52 15.17
N GLU A 378 -32.25 4.98 14.26
CA GLU A 378 -31.95 3.72 13.59
C GLU A 378 -30.62 3.79 12.82
N LEU A 379 -30.39 4.91 12.12
CA LEU A 379 -29.14 5.14 11.38
C LEU A 379 -27.94 5.17 12.34
N VAL A 380 -28.04 5.89 13.46
CA VAL A 380 -26.94 5.99 14.44
C VAL A 380 -26.71 4.62 15.10
N CYS A 381 -27.77 3.96 15.56
CA CYS A 381 -27.64 2.64 16.20
C CYS A 381 -27.06 1.59 15.25
N GLY A 382 -27.48 1.58 13.99
CA GLY A 382 -26.95 0.67 12.99
C GLY A 382 -25.46 0.88 12.74
N ASN A 383 -25.02 2.12 12.65
CA ASN A 383 -23.61 2.43 12.48
C ASN A 383 -22.79 2.15 13.74
N ALA A 384 -23.35 2.41 14.92
CA ALA A 384 -22.72 2.09 16.20
C ALA A 384 -22.56 0.57 16.35
N ALA A 385 -23.60 -0.20 16.04
CA ALA A 385 -23.54 -1.66 16.07
C ALA A 385 -22.46 -2.20 15.13
N ALA A 386 -22.39 -1.64 13.92
CA ALA A 386 -21.38 -2.04 12.95
C ALA A 386 -19.96 -1.79 13.45
N VAL A 387 -19.71 -0.65 14.12
CA VAL A 387 -18.40 -0.33 14.71
C VAL A 387 -18.05 -1.32 15.82
N LEU A 388 -19.02 -1.70 16.64
CA LEU A 388 -18.81 -2.60 17.78
C LEU A 388 -18.83 -4.08 17.41
N GLY A 389 -19.26 -4.43 16.19
CA GLY A 389 -19.43 -5.82 15.79
C GLY A 389 -20.67 -6.48 16.42
N HIS A 390 -21.70 -5.69 16.75
CA HIS A 390 -22.94 -6.15 17.35
C HIS A 390 -24.11 -6.08 16.38
N SER A 391 -25.25 -6.64 16.79
CA SER A 391 -26.52 -6.44 16.11
C SER A 391 -27.09 -5.06 16.49
N THR A 392 -27.82 -4.42 15.58
CA THR A 392 -28.49 -3.13 15.85
C THR A 392 -29.43 -3.23 17.07
N ALA A 393 -30.04 -4.39 17.26
CA ALA A 393 -30.93 -4.63 18.39
C ALA A 393 -30.22 -4.61 19.76
N ASP A 394 -28.90 -4.77 19.76
CA ASP A 394 -28.10 -4.76 21.00
C ASP A 394 -27.68 -3.35 21.43
N VAL A 395 -28.00 -2.33 20.63
CA VAL A 395 -27.65 -0.94 20.92
C VAL A 395 -28.91 -0.19 21.37
N ASP A 396 -29.03 0.07 22.67
CA ASP A 396 -30.11 0.87 23.19
C ASP A 396 -29.88 2.35 22.90
N PRO A 397 -30.83 3.06 22.27
CA PRO A 397 -30.65 4.48 21.96
C PRO A 397 -30.41 5.40 23.16
N GLY A 398 -30.78 4.97 24.36
CA GLY A 398 -30.60 5.73 25.59
C GLY A 398 -29.30 5.47 26.32
N ASP A 399 -28.57 4.44 25.95
CA ASP A 399 -27.31 4.10 26.62
C ASP A 399 -26.18 5.03 26.16
N ALA A 400 -25.30 5.38 27.08
CA ALA A 400 -24.14 6.17 26.73
C ALA A 400 -23.15 5.36 25.85
N PHE A 401 -22.55 6.00 24.86
CA PHE A 401 -21.55 5.35 24.00
C PHE A 401 -20.42 4.71 24.81
N SER A 402 -20.02 5.36 25.93
CA SER A 402 -19.03 4.78 26.84
C SER A 402 -19.46 3.44 27.42
N ASP A 403 -20.74 3.34 27.78
CA ASP A 403 -21.31 2.12 28.38
C ASP A 403 -21.50 1.02 27.34
N LEU A 404 -21.71 1.41 26.08
CA LEU A 404 -21.78 0.49 24.95
C LEU A 404 -20.39 -0.03 24.53
N GLY A 405 -19.32 0.51 25.12
CA GLY A 405 -17.96 0.08 24.83
C GLY A 405 -17.18 0.95 23.84
N PHE A 406 -17.66 2.17 23.60
CA PHE A 406 -16.93 3.09 22.72
C PHE A 406 -15.74 3.71 23.45
N ASP A 407 -14.58 3.65 22.83
CA ASP A 407 -13.38 4.38 23.21
C ASP A 407 -13.11 5.51 22.20
N SER A 408 -12.01 6.23 22.38
CA SER A 408 -11.66 7.35 21.50
C SER A 408 -11.52 6.93 20.02
N LEU A 409 -11.04 5.72 19.78
CA LEU A 409 -10.81 5.22 18.43
C LEU A 409 -12.11 4.84 17.74
N THR A 410 -12.96 4.08 18.42
CA THR A 410 -14.26 3.67 17.89
C THR A 410 -15.21 4.87 17.73
N ALA A 411 -15.07 5.90 18.59
CA ALA A 411 -15.81 7.15 18.45
C ALA A 411 -15.43 7.88 17.15
N VAL A 412 -14.15 7.94 16.80
CA VAL A 412 -13.69 8.53 15.53
C VAL A 412 -14.23 7.72 14.35
N GLU A 413 -14.24 6.40 14.45
CA GLU A 413 -14.77 5.53 13.39
C GLU A 413 -16.28 5.79 13.19
N LEU A 414 -17.03 5.85 14.29
CA LEU A 414 -18.47 6.14 14.22
C LEU A 414 -18.73 7.51 13.59
N ARG A 415 -17.99 8.54 14.02
CA ARG A 415 -18.10 9.87 13.40
C ARG A 415 -17.86 9.81 11.88
N ASN A 416 -16.81 9.11 11.45
CA ASN A 416 -16.47 9.02 10.02
C ASN A 416 -17.57 8.30 9.23
N ARG A 417 -18.14 7.23 9.78
CA ARG A 417 -19.27 6.52 9.15
C ARG A 417 -20.49 7.43 9.03
N LEU A 418 -20.78 8.20 10.08
CA LEU A 418 -21.93 9.12 10.07
C LEU A 418 -21.73 10.29 9.11
N LYS A 419 -20.49 10.78 8.95
CA LYS A 419 -20.16 11.78 7.91
C LYS A 419 -20.52 11.26 6.51
N ILE A 420 -20.16 10.01 6.23
CA ILE A 420 -20.45 9.39 4.93
C ILE A 420 -21.95 9.20 4.75
N ALA A 421 -22.63 8.69 5.79
CA ALA A 421 -24.07 8.37 5.72
C ALA A 421 -24.95 9.62 5.61
N THR A 422 -24.54 10.75 6.21
CA THR A 422 -25.35 11.98 6.27
C THR A 422 -24.85 13.10 5.36
N GLY A 423 -23.60 13.03 4.92
CA GLY A 423 -22.97 14.14 4.19
C GLY A 423 -22.66 15.36 5.04
N LEU A 424 -22.85 15.30 6.35
CA LEU A 424 -22.62 16.43 7.25
C LEU A 424 -21.15 16.53 7.64
N THR A 425 -20.71 17.75 7.91
CA THR A 425 -19.40 17.98 8.55
C THR A 425 -19.57 17.86 10.05
N LEU A 426 -18.98 16.83 10.66
CA LEU A 426 -19.12 16.55 12.08
C LEU A 426 -17.83 16.84 12.83
N SER A 427 -17.94 17.48 13.99
CA SER A 427 -16.77 17.82 14.80
C SER A 427 -16.05 16.55 15.28
N PRO A 428 -14.74 16.63 15.58
CA PRO A 428 -14.03 15.48 16.16
C PRO A 428 -14.60 15.00 17.51
N THR A 429 -15.27 15.87 18.22
CA THR A 429 -15.81 15.58 19.56
C THR A 429 -17.29 15.21 19.57
N VAL A 430 -17.95 15.11 18.40
CA VAL A 430 -19.41 15.00 18.29
C VAL A 430 -19.98 13.82 19.10
N ILE A 431 -19.26 12.70 19.19
CA ILE A 431 -19.72 11.50 19.93
C ILE A 431 -19.67 11.76 21.45
N PHE A 432 -18.74 12.58 21.91
CA PHE A 432 -18.61 12.97 23.32
C PHE A 432 -19.58 14.09 23.68
N ASP A 433 -19.83 15.01 22.76
CA ASP A 433 -20.75 16.14 22.96
C ASP A 433 -22.20 15.65 22.99
N HIS A 434 -22.51 14.56 22.30
CA HIS A 434 -23.85 13.94 22.25
C HIS A 434 -23.69 12.47 22.61
N PRO A 435 -23.67 12.17 23.93
CA PRO A 435 -23.12 10.91 24.40
C PRO A 435 -24.03 9.68 24.25
N THR A 436 -25.24 9.83 23.73
CA THR A 436 -26.13 8.69 23.45
C THR A 436 -26.56 8.68 21.99
N PRO A 437 -26.91 7.52 21.43
CA PRO A 437 -27.43 7.47 20.06
C PRO A 437 -28.64 8.39 19.83
N ALA A 438 -29.53 8.49 20.77
CA ALA A 438 -30.73 9.35 20.68
C ALA A 438 -30.33 10.84 20.62
N ALA A 439 -29.43 11.29 21.51
CA ALA A 439 -28.93 12.67 21.53
C ALA A 439 -28.16 13.02 20.25
N LEU A 440 -27.34 12.09 19.77
CA LEU A 440 -26.62 12.29 18.53
C LEU A 440 -27.56 12.36 17.32
N ALA A 441 -28.58 11.51 17.27
CA ALA A 441 -29.61 11.54 16.22
C ALA A 441 -30.36 12.88 16.20
N GLU A 442 -30.68 13.42 17.37
CA GLU A 442 -31.33 14.73 17.50
C GLU A 442 -30.44 15.86 16.94
N HIS A 443 -29.13 15.81 17.26
CA HIS A 443 -28.15 16.75 16.76
C HIS A 443 -28.03 16.69 15.20
N LEU A 444 -27.96 15.47 14.66
CA LEU A 444 -27.91 15.28 13.20
C LEU A 444 -29.18 15.78 12.53
N GLY A 445 -30.32 15.54 13.12
CA GLY A 445 -31.63 16.02 12.65
C GLY A 445 -31.66 17.55 12.57
N GLY A 446 -31.16 18.21 13.61
CA GLY A 446 -31.06 19.68 13.65
C GLY A 446 -30.18 20.22 12.53
N GLN A 447 -29.03 19.58 12.28
CA GLN A 447 -28.13 20.02 11.19
C GLN A 447 -28.72 19.75 9.80
N LEU A 448 -29.43 18.63 9.64
CA LEU A 448 -30.03 18.28 8.33
C LEU A 448 -31.21 19.18 7.98
N THR A 449 -31.93 19.72 8.99
CA THR A 449 -33.07 20.61 8.78
C THR A 449 -32.64 22.08 8.69
N SER A 450 -31.55 22.50 9.36
CA SER A 450 -31.09 23.89 9.35
C SER A 450 -30.38 24.27 8.05
N ALA A 451 -29.87 23.29 7.29
CA ALA A 451 -29.46 23.52 5.90
C ALA A 451 -30.75 23.54 5.05
N GLY A 452 -31.42 24.67 5.04
CA GLY A 452 -32.72 24.82 4.36
C GLY A 452 -32.64 24.50 2.87
N PRO A 453 -33.76 24.10 2.28
CA PRO A 453 -33.76 23.79 0.86
C PRO A 453 -33.50 25.05 0.04
N THR A 454 -32.47 25.05 -0.76
CA THR A 454 -32.42 25.94 -1.91
C THR A 454 -33.68 25.61 -2.72
N PRO A 455 -34.56 26.60 -3.03
CA PRO A 455 -35.78 26.27 -3.75
C PRO A 455 -35.41 25.58 -5.06
N ALA A 456 -35.96 24.41 -5.26
CA ALA A 456 -35.83 23.69 -6.50
C ALA A 456 -36.56 24.50 -7.58
N ALA A 457 -35.80 25.14 -8.45
CA ALA A 457 -36.34 25.67 -9.69
C ALA A 457 -36.81 24.50 -10.55
N PRO A 458 -37.91 24.62 -11.28
CA PRO A 458 -38.40 23.52 -12.11
C PRO A 458 -37.35 23.13 -13.13
N ALA A 459 -37.27 21.83 -13.32
CA ALA A 459 -36.29 21.23 -14.21
C ALA A 459 -36.56 21.64 -15.65
N GLU A 460 -35.90 22.67 -16.08
CA GLU A 460 -35.68 22.92 -17.52
C GLU A 460 -34.31 22.36 -17.83
N THR A 461 -34.24 21.58 -18.88
CA THR A 461 -33.03 21.04 -19.45
C THR A 461 -32.02 22.17 -19.72
N ALA A 462 -31.15 22.43 -18.78
CA ALA A 462 -30.08 23.39 -18.97
C ALA A 462 -28.82 22.66 -19.43
N ALA A 463 -28.31 23.13 -20.54
CA ALA A 463 -26.95 22.82 -21.01
C ALA A 463 -25.93 23.21 -19.91
N PRO A 464 -24.76 22.57 -19.88
CA PRO A 464 -23.75 22.92 -18.88
C PRO A 464 -23.42 24.41 -18.92
N PRO A 465 -23.25 25.07 -17.78
CA PRO A 465 -23.01 26.51 -17.77
C PRO A 465 -21.75 26.86 -18.54
N ASP A 466 -21.89 27.85 -19.40
CA ASP A 466 -20.80 28.39 -20.19
C ASP A 466 -19.67 28.86 -19.26
N ARG A 467 -18.43 28.63 -19.69
CA ARG A 467 -17.22 29.06 -18.97
C ARG A 467 -17.30 30.55 -18.57
N SER A 468 -17.97 31.36 -19.39
CA SER A 468 -18.17 32.79 -19.14
C SER A 468 -19.00 33.03 -17.87
N SER A 469 -20.10 32.30 -17.67
CA SER A 469 -20.97 32.42 -16.48
C SER A 469 -20.22 32.07 -15.19
N ARG A 470 -19.34 31.08 -15.25
CA ARG A 470 -18.56 30.65 -14.11
C ARG A 470 -17.49 31.67 -13.73
N ILE A 471 -16.91 32.34 -14.71
CA ILE A 471 -15.96 33.43 -14.48
C ILE A 471 -16.67 34.61 -13.81
N ASP A 472 -17.86 34.98 -14.30
CA ASP A 472 -18.65 36.07 -13.72
C ASP A 472 -19.04 35.76 -12.26
N GLU A 473 -19.36 34.52 -11.94
CA GLU A 473 -19.69 34.08 -10.58
C GLU A 473 -18.49 34.23 -9.64
N VAL A 474 -17.31 33.76 -10.07
CA VAL A 474 -16.07 33.84 -9.29
C VAL A 474 -15.66 35.32 -9.10
N VAL A 475 -15.80 36.15 -10.15
CA VAL A 475 -15.51 37.59 -10.06
C VAL A 475 -16.45 38.27 -9.06
N SER A 476 -17.73 37.90 -9.07
CA SER A 476 -18.73 38.45 -8.13
C SER A 476 -18.41 38.07 -6.68
N GLU A 477 -18.00 36.82 -6.46
CA GLU A 477 -17.57 36.36 -5.13
C GLU A 477 -16.34 37.12 -4.64
N LEU A 478 -15.35 37.31 -5.52
CA LEU A 478 -14.15 38.06 -5.18
C LEU A 478 -14.47 39.54 -4.86
N GLN A 479 -15.38 40.13 -5.61
CA GLN A 479 -15.83 41.50 -5.33
C GLN A 479 -16.51 41.61 -3.97
N THR A 480 -17.34 40.63 -3.64
CA THR A 480 -18.03 40.56 -2.34
C THR A 480 -17.03 40.43 -1.19
N LEU A 481 -16.04 39.57 -1.34
CA LEU A 481 -14.97 39.41 -0.35
C LEU A 481 -14.15 40.70 -0.15
N LEU A 482 -13.80 41.36 -1.24
CA LEU A 482 -12.99 42.57 -1.18
C LEU A 482 -13.76 43.77 -0.59
N THR A 483 -15.10 43.75 -0.61
CA THR A 483 -15.93 44.81 -0.09
C THR A 483 -16.53 44.55 1.29
N GLN A 484 -16.22 43.39 1.90
CA GLN A 484 -16.70 43.03 3.24
C GLN A 484 -16.23 44.06 4.28
N PRO A 485 -17.12 44.63 5.07
CA PRO A 485 -16.72 45.46 6.21
C PRO A 485 -16.06 44.61 7.28
N GLY A 486 -14.78 44.85 7.53
CA GLY A 486 -13.99 44.06 8.52
C GLY A 486 -12.69 43.52 7.97
N LEU A 487 -12.50 43.56 6.67
CA LEU A 487 -11.21 43.21 6.07
C LEU A 487 -10.19 44.33 6.34
N SER A 488 -9.09 43.99 7.01
CA SER A 488 -8.05 44.97 7.29
C SER A 488 -7.36 45.42 5.98
N PRO A 489 -6.79 46.65 5.93
CA PRO A 489 -6.01 47.05 4.76
C PRO A 489 -4.87 46.10 4.42
N GLY A 490 -4.26 45.46 5.44
CA GLY A 490 -3.20 44.47 5.25
C GLY A 490 -3.69 43.18 4.57
N ASP A 491 -4.83 42.67 5.02
CA ASP A 491 -5.42 41.45 4.44
C ASP A 491 -5.85 41.69 3.01
N ARG A 492 -6.39 42.89 2.73
CA ARG A 492 -6.78 43.28 1.37
C ARG A 492 -5.56 43.32 0.45
N ALA A 493 -4.46 43.91 0.91
CA ALA A 493 -3.20 43.99 0.15
C ALA A 493 -2.63 42.58 -0.13
N GLN A 494 -2.66 41.70 0.87
CA GLN A 494 -2.22 40.31 0.70
C GLN A 494 -3.06 39.55 -0.32
N LEU A 495 -4.37 39.72 -0.27
CA LEU A 495 -5.28 39.06 -1.22
C LEU A 495 -5.01 39.51 -2.65
N VAL A 496 -4.84 40.85 -2.85
CA VAL A 496 -4.54 41.43 -4.17
C VAL A 496 -3.18 40.89 -4.68
N THR A 497 -2.16 40.85 -3.81
CA THR A 497 -0.83 40.33 -4.18
C THR A 497 -0.91 38.86 -4.61
N ARG A 498 -1.68 38.04 -3.90
CA ARG A 498 -1.87 36.61 -4.25
C ARG A 498 -2.60 36.48 -5.60
N LEU A 499 -3.64 37.26 -5.82
CA LEU A 499 -4.36 37.24 -7.10
C LEU A 499 -3.46 37.67 -8.26
N GLN A 500 -2.63 38.70 -8.05
CA GLN A 500 -1.67 39.14 -9.07
C GLN A 500 -0.63 38.05 -9.37
N SER A 501 -0.15 37.35 -8.34
CA SER A 501 0.79 36.24 -8.50
C SER A 501 0.18 35.11 -9.34
N LEU A 502 -1.07 34.76 -9.08
CA LEU A 502 -1.78 33.73 -9.85
C LEU A 502 -1.97 34.13 -11.31
N LEU A 503 -2.29 35.40 -11.55
CA LEU A 503 -2.48 35.93 -12.91
C LEU A 503 -1.16 36.10 -13.68
N SER A 504 -0.04 36.24 -12.95
CA SER A 504 1.29 36.45 -13.55
C SER A 504 2.00 35.13 -13.86
N THR A 505 1.50 34.00 -13.35
CA THR A 505 2.06 32.67 -13.66
C THR A 505 1.64 32.32 -15.09
N PRO A 506 2.58 32.18 -16.04
CA PRO A 506 2.18 31.82 -17.40
C PRO A 506 1.52 30.43 -17.35
N PRO A 507 0.46 30.22 -18.13
CA PRO A 507 -0.15 28.91 -18.21
C PRO A 507 0.92 27.90 -18.67
N GLN A 508 1.13 26.90 -17.88
CA GLN A 508 1.94 25.76 -18.35
C GLN A 508 1.29 25.23 -19.63
N PRO A 509 2.07 25.01 -20.67
CA PRO A 509 1.47 24.46 -21.88
C PRO A 509 0.85 23.12 -21.54
N SER A 510 -0.45 23.08 -21.49
CA SER A 510 -1.22 21.85 -21.47
C SER A 510 -1.13 21.29 -22.89
N GLY A 511 -0.03 20.65 -23.17
CA GLY A 511 0.24 20.18 -24.51
C GLY A 511 0.68 18.75 -24.54
N HIS A 512 -0.22 17.88 -24.23
CA HIS A 512 -0.29 16.56 -24.87
C HIS A 512 -1.76 16.32 -25.14
N PRO A 513 -2.11 15.98 -26.37
CA PRO A 513 -3.47 15.51 -26.60
C PRO A 513 -3.70 14.31 -25.69
N GLU A 514 -4.67 14.43 -24.83
CA GLU A 514 -5.18 13.31 -24.07
C GLU A 514 -5.75 12.31 -25.08
N PHE A 515 -4.97 11.30 -25.40
CA PHE A 515 -5.55 10.11 -25.98
C PHE A 515 -6.46 9.51 -24.89
N PRO A 516 -7.68 9.13 -25.22
CA PRO A 516 -8.52 8.46 -24.23
C PRO A 516 -7.83 7.16 -23.81
N GLU A 517 -7.29 7.16 -22.61
CA GLU A 517 -6.64 5.99 -22.01
C GLU A 517 -7.64 4.87 -21.68
N ASP A 518 -8.95 5.13 -21.85
CA ASP A 518 -9.99 4.29 -21.28
C ASP A 518 -10.54 3.20 -22.23
N ALA A 519 -10.03 3.12 -23.47
CA ALA A 519 -10.65 2.22 -24.44
C ALA A 519 -9.96 0.85 -24.59
N PHE A 520 -8.81 0.64 -23.94
CA PHE A 520 -7.97 -0.50 -24.29
C PHE A 520 -7.85 -1.61 -23.25
N ASP A 521 -8.24 -1.36 -21.99
CA ASP A 521 -7.89 -2.31 -20.93
C ASP A 521 -8.80 -3.55 -20.84
N ASP A 522 -10.08 -3.45 -21.20
CA ASP A 522 -11.00 -4.58 -21.06
C ASP A 522 -10.98 -5.53 -22.27
N ASP A 523 -10.69 -5.01 -23.45
CA ASP A 523 -10.66 -5.82 -24.67
C ASP A 523 -9.37 -6.65 -24.78
N ILE A 524 -8.27 -6.16 -24.24
CA ILE A 524 -6.98 -6.88 -24.30
C ILE A 524 -6.96 -8.06 -23.33
N ALA A 525 -7.61 -7.94 -22.17
CA ALA A 525 -7.61 -9.00 -21.16
C ALA A 525 -8.38 -10.25 -21.57
N THR A 526 -9.28 -10.13 -22.56
CA THR A 526 -10.12 -11.23 -23.02
C THR A 526 -9.92 -11.57 -24.50
N ALA A 527 -9.05 -10.85 -25.19
CA ALA A 527 -8.85 -11.01 -26.63
C ALA A 527 -8.02 -12.26 -26.95
N THR A 528 -8.39 -12.94 -28.02
CA THR A 528 -7.58 -14.02 -28.60
C THR A 528 -6.37 -13.44 -29.32
N ASP A 529 -5.35 -14.26 -29.55
CA ASP A 529 -4.12 -13.85 -30.25
C ASP A 529 -4.42 -13.18 -31.61
N SER A 530 -5.39 -13.72 -32.35
CA SER A 530 -5.79 -13.16 -33.65
C SER A 530 -6.43 -11.77 -33.51
N GLN A 531 -7.18 -11.56 -32.45
CA GLN A 531 -7.81 -10.25 -32.17
C GLN A 531 -6.76 -9.23 -31.70
N LEU A 532 -5.76 -9.67 -30.92
CA LEU A 532 -4.65 -8.82 -30.52
C LEU A 532 -3.83 -8.36 -31.71
N PHE A 533 -3.55 -9.26 -32.66
CA PHE A 533 -2.84 -8.90 -33.89
C PHE A 533 -3.66 -7.96 -34.77
N ALA A 534 -4.97 -8.12 -34.83
CA ALA A 534 -5.84 -7.22 -35.61
C ALA A 534 -5.88 -5.80 -35.02
N ILE A 535 -5.87 -5.69 -33.68
CA ILE A 535 -5.81 -4.38 -32.98
C ILE A 535 -4.47 -3.69 -33.27
N LEU A 536 -3.39 -4.44 -33.27
CA LEU A 536 -2.04 -3.91 -33.56
C LEU A 536 -1.91 -3.46 -35.03
N ASP A 537 -2.55 -4.17 -35.96
CA ASP A 537 -2.51 -3.81 -37.38
C ASP A 537 -3.36 -2.58 -37.70
N ASP A 538 -4.46 -2.37 -36.98
CA ASP A 538 -5.37 -1.22 -37.20
C ASP A 538 -4.73 0.10 -36.70
N GLU A 539 -3.86 0.03 -35.67
CA GLU A 539 -3.13 1.20 -35.17
C GLU A 539 -1.94 1.59 -36.05
N ALA A 540 -1.48 0.69 -36.89
CA ALA A 540 -0.39 0.94 -37.84
C ALA A 540 -0.90 1.51 -39.17
N GLY A 541 -1.90 2.37 -39.12
CA GLY A 541 -2.49 2.99 -40.31
C GLY A 541 -1.48 3.76 -41.18
N PRO A 542 -1.81 4.11 -42.43
CA PRO A 542 -0.83 4.48 -43.46
C PRO A 542 -0.01 5.72 -43.16
#